data_f5ac7edfade64f32dcd70b06fb182f43
#
_entry.id   f5ac7edfade64f32dcd70b06fb182f43
#
_cell.length_a   1.000
_cell.length_b   1.000
_cell.length_c   1.000
_cell.angle_alpha   90.00
_cell.angle_beta   90.00
_cell.angle_gamma   90.00
#
_symmetry.space_group_name_H-M   'P 1'
#
loop_
_entity.id
_entity.type
_entity.pdbx_description
1 polymer ?
#
loop_
_entity_poly.entity_id
_entity_poly.type
_entity_poly.pdbx_seq_one_letter_code
_entity_poly.pdbx_strand_id
1 'polypeptide(L)'
;METNKTKNTDLFLIDPRNIVVVDGFNVRRDFDLDELKEQIKAKGVLNPLTVIAFKDDEGNEKYKLVDGERRYRATMLAISEGADIPYVRAMKARKDASTEELYIQQMMRNEGKKFTEYECAIMFRRFKEEFGYSQVEIADKFKKSPAFISKCLSLLDLPPYIQERIMKGELSVKAAKEIAANYGSEKEQVKAAKSAVDNAKENGRVTATNKEVLNSLKDSKEAKAIAEAL
;
A
#
# COMPACT_ATOMS: atom_id res chain seq x y z
N MET A 1 -34.96 -6.17 29.13
CA MET A 1 -33.57 -6.46 29.56
C MET A 1 -32.85 -7.11 28.37
N GLU A 2 -32.15 -6.30 27.58
CA GLU A 2 -31.31 -6.84 26.48
C GLU A 2 -30.07 -7.50 27.09
N THR A 3 -29.98 -8.80 26.91
CA THR A 3 -28.80 -9.56 27.29
C THR A 3 -27.60 -9.13 26.41
N ASN A 4 -26.70 -8.42 27.05
CA ASN A 4 -25.39 -8.06 26.46
C ASN A 4 -24.62 -9.36 26.12
N LYS A 5 -24.82 -9.89 24.89
CA LYS A 5 -24.02 -11.00 24.40
C LYS A 5 -22.59 -10.50 24.22
N THR A 6 -21.74 -10.84 25.16
CA THR A 6 -20.28 -10.72 25.02
C THR A 6 -19.90 -11.45 23.74
N LYS A 7 -19.46 -10.71 22.70
CA LYS A 7 -18.91 -11.33 21.51
C LYS A 7 -17.59 -11.99 21.91
N ASN A 8 -17.56 -13.31 21.96
CA ASN A 8 -16.32 -14.06 22.05
C ASN A 8 -15.48 -13.69 20.82
N THR A 9 -14.46 -12.88 21.04
CA THR A 9 -13.37 -12.78 20.07
C THR A 9 -12.57 -14.05 20.21
N ASP A 10 -12.70 -14.96 19.23
CA ASP A 10 -11.91 -16.21 19.18
C ASP A 10 -10.44 -15.87 18.93
N LEU A 11 -9.77 -15.40 19.97
CA LEU A 11 -8.32 -15.20 19.97
C LEU A 11 -7.67 -16.55 20.19
N PHE A 12 -6.78 -16.94 19.29
CA PHE A 12 -6.07 -18.22 19.34
C PHE A 12 -4.61 -18.04 18.88
N LEU A 13 -3.81 -19.07 19.11
CA LEU A 13 -2.42 -19.13 18.71
C LEU A 13 -2.27 -20.00 17.48
N ILE A 14 -1.52 -19.54 16.47
CA ILE A 14 -1.21 -20.31 15.26
C ILE A 14 0.28 -20.26 14.97
N ASP A 15 0.80 -21.34 14.42
CA ASP A 15 2.15 -21.35 13.85
C ASP A 15 2.16 -20.42 12.62
N PRO A 16 3.01 -19.37 12.61
CA PRO A 16 3.08 -18.43 11.49
C PRO A 16 3.43 -19.11 10.15
N ARG A 17 4.07 -20.29 10.17
CA ARG A 17 4.41 -21.08 8.97
C ARG A 17 3.17 -21.68 8.28
N ASN A 18 2.05 -21.77 8.99
CA ASN A 18 0.77 -22.23 8.45
C ASN A 18 -0.08 -21.11 7.86
N ILE A 19 0.45 -19.86 7.86
CA ILE A 19 -0.24 -18.72 7.28
C ILE A 19 0.13 -18.59 5.81
N VAL A 20 -0.88 -18.42 4.97
CA VAL A 20 -0.75 -18.17 3.53
C VAL A 20 -1.15 -16.74 3.23
N VAL A 21 -0.26 -15.99 2.60
CA VAL A 21 -0.53 -14.65 2.06
C VAL A 21 -1.02 -14.81 0.63
N VAL A 22 -2.19 -14.25 0.33
CA VAL A 22 -2.73 -14.25 -1.03
C VAL A 22 -2.16 -13.07 -1.79
N ASP A 23 -1.47 -13.35 -2.88
CA ASP A 23 -0.92 -12.32 -3.74
C ASP A 23 -2.00 -11.36 -4.23
N GLY A 24 -1.68 -10.07 -4.17
CA GLY A 24 -2.59 -9.02 -4.59
C GLY A 24 -3.73 -8.72 -3.61
N PHE A 25 -3.96 -9.50 -2.56
CA PHE A 25 -4.98 -9.16 -1.57
C PHE A 25 -4.66 -7.86 -0.85
N ASN A 26 -3.42 -7.68 -0.40
CA ASN A 26 -2.97 -6.42 0.19
C ASN A 26 -2.45 -5.47 -0.89
N VAL A 27 -2.87 -4.21 -0.83
CA VAL A 27 -2.39 -3.15 -1.73
C VAL A 27 -1.03 -2.60 -1.33
N ARG A 28 -0.59 -2.83 -0.09
CA ARG A 28 0.70 -2.37 0.41
C ARG A 28 1.86 -3.09 -0.27
N ARG A 29 2.89 -2.33 -0.67
CA ARG A 29 4.09 -2.85 -1.33
C ARG A 29 5.36 -2.61 -0.52
N ASP A 30 5.42 -1.51 0.22
CA ASP A 30 6.52 -1.21 1.13
C ASP A 30 6.07 -1.41 2.57
N PHE A 31 6.72 -2.34 3.26
CA PHE A 31 6.34 -2.73 4.62
C PHE A 31 7.20 -2.08 5.71
N ASP A 32 8.43 -1.63 5.39
CA ASP A 32 9.34 -1.02 6.38
C ASP A 32 9.36 -1.87 7.67
N LEU A 33 10.09 -2.98 7.64
CA LEU A 33 9.95 -4.05 8.62
C LEU A 33 10.96 -3.98 9.77
N ASP A 34 12.05 -3.22 9.64
CA ASP A 34 13.20 -3.34 10.55
C ASP A 34 12.85 -3.03 12.00
N GLU A 35 12.22 -1.88 12.25
CA GLU A 35 11.80 -1.51 13.59
C GLU A 35 10.74 -2.49 14.15
N LEU A 36 9.76 -2.85 13.35
CA LEU A 36 8.69 -3.75 13.76
C LEU A 36 9.22 -5.16 14.04
N LYS A 37 10.19 -5.63 13.27
CA LYS A 37 10.87 -6.91 13.49
C LYS A 37 11.54 -6.95 14.86
N GLU A 38 12.28 -5.92 15.24
CA GLU A 38 12.93 -5.86 16.53
C GLU A 38 11.91 -5.77 17.68
N GLN A 39 10.82 -5.05 17.51
CA GLN A 39 9.71 -5.04 18.46
C GLN A 39 9.09 -6.42 18.64
N ILE A 40 8.90 -7.17 17.55
CA ILE A 40 8.33 -8.52 17.56
C ILE A 40 9.29 -9.52 18.22
N LYS A 41 10.60 -9.43 17.98
CA LYS A 41 11.60 -10.24 18.69
C LYS A 41 11.52 -10.03 20.19
N ALA A 42 11.34 -8.79 20.65
CA ALA A 42 11.34 -8.44 22.07
C ALA A 42 10.01 -8.76 22.77
N LYS A 43 8.87 -8.60 22.11
CA LYS A 43 7.54 -8.61 22.75
C LYS A 43 6.51 -9.54 22.10
N GLY A 44 6.88 -10.19 21.01
CA GLY A 44 5.95 -10.94 20.17
C GLY A 44 4.98 -10.03 19.40
N VAL A 45 4.02 -10.63 18.72
CA VAL A 45 2.96 -9.93 17.99
C VAL A 45 1.88 -9.47 19.00
N LEU A 46 1.85 -8.18 19.31
CA LEU A 46 0.92 -7.63 20.31
C LEU A 46 -0.51 -7.57 19.78
N ASN A 47 -0.70 -7.04 18.58
CA ASN A 47 -2.00 -6.96 17.92
C ASN A 47 -2.22 -8.22 17.08
N PRO A 48 -3.30 -8.99 17.29
CA PRO A 48 -3.51 -10.25 16.60
C PRO A 48 -3.65 -10.08 15.09
N LEU A 49 -3.23 -11.09 14.34
CA LEU A 49 -3.50 -11.20 12.91
C LEU A 49 -4.97 -11.56 12.69
N THR A 50 -5.55 -11.20 11.56
CA THR A 50 -6.88 -11.67 11.17
C THR A 50 -6.75 -12.69 10.06
N VAL A 51 -7.32 -13.88 10.24
CA VAL A 51 -7.16 -14.99 9.31
C VAL A 51 -8.48 -15.72 9.03
N ILE A 52 -8.53 -16.41 7.89
CA ILE A 52 -9.58 -17.37 7.53
C ILE A 52 -8.95 -18.76 7.50
N ALA A 53 -9.47 -19.68 8.31
CA ALA A 53 -9.04 -21.08 8.28
C ALA A 53 -9.56 -21.79 7.03
N PHE A 54 -8.72 -22.59 6.39
CA PHE A 54 -9.07 -23.47 5.28
C PHE A 54 -8.25 -24.77 5.35
N LYS A 55 -8.61 -25.74 4.58
CA LYS A 55 -7.81 -26.96 4.40
C LYS A 55 -7.10 -26.87 3.06
N ASP A 56 -5.81 -27.19 3.04
CA ASP A 56 -5.06 -27.35 1.79
C ASP A 56 -5.45 -28.67 1.07
N ASP A 57 -4.87 -28.92 -0.09
CA ASP A 57 -5.16 -30.09 -0.91
C ASP A 57 -4.77 -31.43 -0.22
N GLU A 58 -3.89 -31.37 0.76
CA GLU A 58 -3.47 -32.50 1.58
C GLU A 58 -4.34 -32.69 2.83
N GLY A 59 -5.31 -31.79 3.06
CA GLY A 59 -6.21 -31.79 4.21
C GLY A 59 -5.67 -31.15 5.47
N ASN A 60 -4.47 -30.52 5.41
CA ASN A 60 -3.88 -29.80 6.55
C ASN A 60 -4.59 -28.46 6.79
N GLU A 61 -4.73 -28.09 8.05
CA GLU A 61 -5.28 -26.78 8.41
C GLU A 61 -4.28 -25.67 8.12
N LYS A 62 -4.68 -24.74 7.27
CA LYS A 62 -3.94 -23.52 6.88
C LYS A 62 -4.80 -22.28 7.12
N TYR A 63 -4.15 -21.14 7.13
CA TYR A 63 -4.77 -19.87 7.47
C TYR A 63 -4.47 -18.81 6.41
N LYS A 64 -5.49 -18.40 5.66
CA LYS A 64 -5.37 -17.27 4.73
C LYS A 64 -5.30 -15.96 5.52
N LEU A 65 -4.26 -15.18 5.33
CA LEU A 65 -4.10 -13.89 5.98
C LEU A 65 -5.05 -12.84 5.37
N VAL A 66 -5.84 -12.22 6.23
CA VAL A 66 -6.79 -11.14 5.88
C VAL A 66 -6.25 -9.78 6.30
N ASP A 67 -5.73 -9.67 7.52
CA ASP A 67 -5.14 -8.44 8.04
C ASP A 67 -3.90 -8.72 8.88
N GLY A 68 -2.97 -7.76 8.85
CA GLY A 68 -1.73 -7.82 9.60
C GLY A 68 -0.52 -8.30 8.79
N GLU A 69 -0.52 -8.17 7.47
CA GLU A 69 0.57 -8.65 6.62
C GLU A 69 1.94 -8.05 7.00
N ARG A 70 1.99 -6.77 7.39
CA ARG A 70 3.23 -6.15 7.88
C ARG A 70 3.77 -6.88 9.12
N ARG A 71 2.88 -7.21 10.08
CA ARG A 71 3.22 -7.97 11.30
C ARG A 71 3.66 -9.39 10.97
N TYR A 72 2.95 -10.05 10.06
CA TYR A 72 3.30 -11.38 9.58
C TYR A 72 4.68 -11.40 8.91
N ARG A 73 4.93 -10.49 7.96
CA ARG A 73 6.22 -10.41 7.26
C ARG A 73 7.38 -10.11 8.22
N ALA A 74 7.18 -9.19 9.17
CA ALA A 74 8.16 -8.91 10.22
C ALA A 74 8.42 -10.12 11.12
N THR A 75 7.39 -10.92 11.45
CA THR A 75 7.53 -12.17 12.18
C THR A 75 8.35 -13.20 11.40
N MET A 76 8.03 -13.41 10.12
CA MET A 76 8.76 -14.36 9.29
C MET A 76 10.21 -13.94 9.07
N LEU A 77 10.48 -12.64 8.95
CA LEU A 77 11.85 -12.11 8.90
C LEU A 77 12.60 -12.35 10.22
N ALA A 78 11.97 -12.10 11.36
CA ALA A 78 12.56 -12.39 12.67
C ALA A 78 12.91 -13.89 12.83
N ILE A 79 12.01 -14.78 12.40
CA ILE A 79 12.24 -16.23 12.41
C ILE A 79 13.43 -16.61 11.50
N SER A 80 13.51 -16.03 10.31
CA SER A 80 14.63 -16.30 9.38
C SER A 80 15.98 -15.82 9.93
N GLU A 81 15.98 -14.86 10.84
CA GLU A 81 17.16 -14.39 11.58
C GLU A 81 17.40 -15.16 12.89
N GLY A 82 16.68 -16.26 13.12
CA GLY A 82 16.91 -17.16 14.27
C GLY A 82 16.07 -16.88 15.51
N ALA A 83 15.06 -15.99 15.44
CA ALA A 83 14.16 -15.78 16.58
C ALA A 83 13.24 -17.00 16.77
N ASP A 84 13.11 -17.44 18.03
CA ASP A 84 12.20 -18.54 18.42
C ASP A 84 10.78 -17.98 18.63
N ILE A 85 9.99 -18.00 17.57
CA ILE A 85 8.57 -17.58 17.57
C ILE A 85 7.71 -18.75 17.06
N PRO A 86 7.34 -19.68 17.95
CA PRO A 86 6.57 -20.85 17.56
C PRO A 86 5.11 -20.51 17.21
N TYR A 87 4.55 -19.47 17.83
CA TYR A 87 3.17 -19.08 17.65
C TYR A 87 2.97 -17.56 17.58
N VAL A 88 1.94 -17.14 16.85
CA VAL A 88 1.45 -15.77 16.82
C VAL A 88 -0.03 -15.72 17.20
N ARG A 89 -0.45 -14.60 17.79
CA ARG A 89 -1.86 -14.35 18.10
C ARG A 89 -2.65 -14.08 16.83
N ALA A 90 -3.77 -14.77 16.68
CA ALA A 90 -4.68 -14.58 15.56
C ALA A 90 -6.13 -14.52 16.00
N MET A 91 -6.98 -13.89 15.19
CA MET A 91 -8.43 -13.90 15.30
C MET A 91 -9.02 -14.43 14.00
N LYS A 92 -10.11 -15.21 14.08
CA LYS A 92 -10.85 -15.61 12.89
C LYS A 92 -11.59 -14.40 12.30
N ALA A 93 -11.43 -14.19 11.00
CA ALA A 93 -12.36 -13.35 10.27
C ALA A 93 -13.76 -13.97 10.32
N ARG A 94 -14.80 -13.16 10.21
CA ARG A 94 -16.17 -13.68 10.08
C ARG A 94 -16.24 -14.61 8.87
N LYS A 95 -16.80 -15.82 9.05
CA LYS A 95 -16.93 -16.83 7.98
C LYS A 95 -17.78 -16.34 6.79
N ASP A 96 -18.70 -15.45 7.06
CA ASP A 96 -19.66 -14.85 6.13
C ASP A 96 -19.20 -13.49 5.57
N ALA A 97 -18.00 -13.03 5.94
CA ALA A 97 -17.48 -11.76 5.42
C ALA A 97 -17.18 -11.88 3.92
N SER A 98 -17.82 -11.04 3.13
CA SER A 98 -17.51 -10.92 1.71
C SER A 98 -16.09 -10.38 1.47
N THR A 99 -15.53 -10.64 0.29
CA THR A 99 -14.24 -10.08 -0.11
C THR A 99 -14.26 -8.55 -0.02
N GLU A 100 -15.37 -7.94 -0.37
CA GLU A 100 -15.60 -6.50 -0.24
C GLU A 100 -15.48 -6.01 1.21
N GLU A 101 -16.16 -6.69 2.14
CA GLU A 101 -16.09 -6.33 3.58
C GLU A 101 -14.66 -6.46 4.11
N LEU A 102 -13.92 -7.47 3.66
CA LEU A 102 -12.53 -7.66 4.05
C LEU A 102 -11.63 -6.51 3.56
N TYR A 103 -11.81 -6.04 2.34
CA TYR A 103 -11.09 -4.88 1.81
C TYR A 103 -11.44 -3.58 2.55
N ILE A 104 -12.73 -3.37 2.87
CA ILE A 104 -13.17 -2.21 3.67
C ILE A 104 -12.50 -2.27 5.05
N GLN A 105 -12.54 -3.40 5.72
CA GLN A 105 -11.90 -3.58 7.02
C GLN A 105 -10.39 -3.33 6.96
N GLN A 106 -9.71 -3.80 5.92
CA GLN A 106 -8.28 -3.55 5.71
C GLN A 106 -7.97 -2.06 5.62
N MET A 107 -8.78 -1.29 4.89
CA MET A 107 -8.62 0.16 4.77
C MET A 107 -8.95 0.91 6.07
N MET A 108 -9.95 0.45 6.82
CA MET A 108 -10.44 1.14 8.03
C MET A 108 -9.59 0.83 9.27
N ARG A 109 -9.07 -0.41 9.38
CA ARG A 109 -8.25 -0.85 10.54
C ARG A 109 -6.79 -0.45 10.47
N ASN A 110 -6.46 0.57 9.72
CA ASN A 110 -5.08 0.98 9.46
C ASN A 110 -4.39 1.56 10.71
N GLU A 111 -4.29 0.73 11.75
CA GLU A 111 -3.52 1.00 12.96
C GLU A 111 -2.03 0.88 12.61
N GLY A 112 -1.34 1.99 12.54
CA GLY A 112 0.08 2.05 12.20
C GLY A 112 0.39 2.91 10.97
N LYS A 113 1.09 2.38 9.97
CA LYS A 113 1.47 3.13 8.75
C LYS A 113 0.25 3.32 7.85
N LYS A 114 -0.22 4.57 7.68
CA LYS A 114 -1.35 4.91 6.78
C LYS A 114 -1.05 4.47 5.35
N PHE A 115 -2.11 4.15 4.59
CA PHE A 115 -1.97 3.92 3.15
C PHE A 115 -1.56 5.20 2.42
N THR A 116 -0.65 5.05 1.47
CA THR A 116 -0.28 6.12 0.55
C THR A 116 -1.42 6.42 -0.42
N GLU A 117 -1.41 7.60 -1.07
CA GLU A 117 -2.40 7.93 -2.10
C GLU A 117 -2.39 6.90 -3.25
N TYR A 118 -1.24 6.31 -3.56
CA TYR A 118 -1.11 5.29 -4.60
C TYR A 118 -1.71 3.95 -4.18
N GLU A 119 -1.49 3.52 -2.93
CA GLU A 119 -2.14 2.33 -2.38
C GLU A 119 -3.66 2.48 -2.30
N CYS A 120 -4.13 3.67 -1.91
CA CYS A 120 -5.55 4.02 -1.98
C CYS A 120 -6.10 3.93 -3.42
N ALA A 121 -5.33 4.41 -4.41
CA ALA A 121 -5.71 4.34 -5.81
C ALA A 121 -5.95 2.90 -6.29
N ILE A 122 -5.05 1.98 -5.93
CA ILE A 122 -5.19 0.55 -6.27
C ILE A 122 -6.47 -0.02 -5.64
N MET A 123 -6.74 0.30 -4.37
CA MET A 123 -7.95 -0.17 -3.68
C MET A 123 -9.21 0.41 -4.34
N PHE A 124 -9.25 1.71 -4.62
CA PHE A 124 -10.42 2.35 -5.25
C PHE A 124 -10.68 1.81 -6.66
N ARG A 125 -9.63 1.50 -7.43
CA ARG A 125 -9.76 0.83 -8.73
C ARG A 125 -10.42 -0.54 -8.59
N ARG A 126 -10.03 -1.34 -7.60
CA ARG A 126 -10.68 -2.63 -7.33
C ARG A 126 -12.16 -2.47 -7.05
N PHE A 127 -12.53 -1.50 -6.21
CA PHE A 127 -13.94 -1.24 -5.93
C PHE A 127 -14.73 -0.86 -7.18
N LYS A 128 -14.10 -0.13 -8.08
CA LYS A 128 -14.71 0.23 -9.37
C LYS A 128 -14.82 -0.97 -10.31
N GLU A 129 -13.76 -1.76 -10.47
CA GLU A 129 -13.66 -2.82 -11.48
C GLU A 129 -14.27 -4.15 -11.02
N GLU A 130 -14.04 -4.55 -9.75
CA GLU A 130 -14.49 -5.85 -9.23
C GLU A 130 -15.91 -5.78 -8.66
N PHE A 131 -16.30 -4.65 -8.07
CA PHE A 131 -17.61 -4.49 -7.42
C PHE A 131 -18.55 -3.51 -8.12
N GLY A 132 -18.11 -2.83 -9.17
CA GLY A 132 -18.96 -1.93 -9.98
C GLY A 132 -19.31 -0.59 -9.33
N TYR A 133 -18.64 -0.18 -8.25
CA TYR A 133 -18.94 1.05 -7.55
C TYR A 133 -18.53 2.30 -8.34
N SER A 134 -19.39 3.31 -8.33
CA SER A 134 -19.04 4.66 -8.76
C SER A 134 -18.09 5.35 -7.77
N GLN A 135 -17.42 6.40 -8.23
CA GLN A 135 -16.51 7.17 -7.35
C GLN A 135 -17.25 7.80 -6.15
N VAL A 136 -18.52 8.13 -6.29
CA VAL A 136 -19.34 8.69 -5.21
C VAL A 136 -19.63 7.64 -4.15
N GLU A 137 -20.02 6.44 -4.57
CA GLU A 137 -20.25 5.32 -3.65
C GLU A 137 -18.96 4.88 -2.93
N ILE A 138 -17.81 4.86 -3.64
CA ILE A 138 -16.50 4.61 -3.02
C ILE A 138 -16.20 5.69 -1.98
N ALA A 139 -16.44 6.97 -2.31
CA ALA A 139 -16.23 8.09 -1.39
C ALA A 139 -17.06 7.94 -0.12
N ASP A 140 -18.33 7.56 -0.22
CA ASP A 140 -19.18 7.32 0.94
C ASP A 140 -18.72 6.12 1.77
N LYS A 141 -18.43 4.97 1.12
CA LYS A 141 -17.94 3.77 1.81
C LYS A 141 -16.68 4.02 2.62
N PHE A 142 -15.71 4.74 2.08
CA PHE A 142 -14.43 5.01 2.73
C PHE A 142 -14.39 6.32 3.53
N LYS A 143 -15.53 7.03 3.62
CA LYS A 143 -15.65 8.32 4.30
C LYS A 143 -14.57 9.32 3.83
N LYS A 144 -14.42 9.39 2.49
CA LYS A 144 -13.52 10.32 1.79
C LYS A 144 -14.31 11.24 0.89
N SER A 145 -13.71 12.35 0.45
CA SER A 145 -14.35 13.20 -0.56
C SER A 145 -14.23 12.58 -1.95
N PRO A 146 -15.23 12.79 -2.86
CA PRO A 146 -15.11 12.37 -4.25
C PRO A 146 -13.86 12.93 -4.95
N ALA A 147 -13.47 14.16 -4.62
CA ALA A 147 -12.24 14.77 -5.11
C ALA A 147 -10.98 13.99 -4.70
N PHE A 148 -10.95 13.44 -3.48
CA PHE A 148 -9.84 12.57 -3.04
C PHE A 148 -9.81 11.26 -3.82
N ILE A 149 -10.97 10.63 -4.06
CA ILE A 149 -11.07 9.40 -4.87
C ILE A 149 -10.55 9.64 -6.29
N SER A 150 -11.05 10.70 -6.95
CA SER A 150 -10.61 11.10 -8.29
C SER A 150 -9.11 11.41 -8.33
N LYS A 151 -8.62 12.15 -7.33
CA LYS A 151 -7.19 12.45 -7.16
C LYS A 151 -6.33 11.19 -7.07
N CYS A 152 -6.77 10.19 -6.33
CA CYS A 152 -6.03 8.93 -6.20
C CYS A 152 -6.09 8.14 -7.53
N LEU A 153 -7.27 7.96 -8.11
CA LEU A 153 -7.45 7.19 -9.33
C LEU A 153 -6.61 7.74 -10.50
N SER A 154 -6.47 9.07 -10.61
CA SER A 154 -5.64 9.68 -11.66
C SER A 154 -4.15 9.32 -11.59
N LEU A 155 -3.68 8.76 -10.47
CA LEU A 155 -2.30 8.25 -10.37
C LEU A 155 -2.09 6.98 -11.18
N LEU A 156 -3.14 6.23 -11.43
CA LEU A 156 -3.10 4.99 -12.21
C LEU A 156 -3.16 5.23 -13.72
N ASP A 157 -3.46 6.47 -14.13
CA ASP A 157 -3.42 6.90 -15.54
C ASP A 157 -2.01 7.37 -15.96
N LEU A 158 -1.09 7.47 -15.00
CA LEU A 158 0.30 7.86 -15.26
C LEU A 158 1.07 6.73 -15.94
N PRO A 159 2.14 7.04 -16.70
CA PRO A 159 3.02 6.03 -17.28
C PRO A 159 3.50 5.00 -16.26
N PRO A 160 3.60 3.70 -16.63
CA PRO A 160 4.00 2.62 -15.71
C PRO A 160 5.31 2.89 -14.96
N TYR A 161 6.28 3.51 -15.63
CA TYR A 161 7.54 3.90 -15.01
C TYR A 161 7.32 4.87 -13.83
N ILE A 162 6.45 5.87 -14.00
CA ILE A 162 6.16 6.86 -12.96
C ILE A 162 5.43 6.20 -11.79
N GLN A 163 4.45 5.35 -12.10
CA GLN A 163 3.74 4.57 -11.08
C GLN A 163 4.72 3.73 -10.24
N GLU A 164 5.68 3.06 -10.88
CA GLU A 164 6.70 2.27 -10.19
C GLU A 164 7.58 3.14 -9.26
N ARG A 165 7.99 4.34 -9.72
CA ARG A 165 8.80 5.26 -8.90
C ARG A 165 8.01 5.78 -7.69
N ILE A 166 6.71 6.07 -7.85
CA ILE A 166 5.83 6.45 -6.73
C ILE A 166 5.75 5.29 -5.73
N MET A 167 5.53 4.07 -6.22
CA MET A 167 5.40 2.88 -5.38
C MET A 167 6.67 2.59 -4.58
N LYS A 168 7.85 2.82 -5.16
CA LYS A 168 9.16 2.68 -4.50
C LYS A 168 9.52 3.86 -3.58
N GLY A 169 8.69 4.91 -3.53
CA GLY A 169 9.01 6.13 -2.78
C GLY A 169 10.12 6.99 -3.39
N GLU A 170 10.57 6.68 -4.60
CA GLU A 170 11.62 7.43 -5.32
C GLU A 170 11.08 8.71 -5.98
N LEU A 171 9.77 8.81 -6.20
CA LEU A 171 9.10 9.98 -6.75
C LEU A 171 7.86 10.31 -5.91
N SER A 172 7.75 11.56 -5.45
CA SER A 172 6.57 11.99 -4.72
C SER A 172 5.33 12.12 -5.62
N VAL A 173 4.14 11.86 -5.08
CA VAL A 173 2.87 12.02 -5.81
C VAL A 173 2.73 13.43 -6.37
N LYS A 174 3.17 14.45 -5.63
CA LYS A 174 3.12 15.85 -6.08
C LYS A 174 4.03 16.08 -7.29
N ALA A 175 5.25 15.51 -7.27
CA ALA A 175 6.18 15.61 -8.39
C ALA A 175 5.63 14.89 -9.63
N ALA A 176 5.05 13.70 -9.47
CA ALA A 176 4.44 12.96 -10.56
C ALA A 176 3.29 13.73 -11.24
N LYS A 177 2.45 14.39 -10.45
CA LYS A 177 1.36 15.24 -10.97
C LYS A 177 1.88 16.48 -11.70
N GLU A 178 2.95 17.10 -11.20
CA GLU A 178 3.59 18.21 -11.86
C GLU A 178 4.17 17.80 -13.22
N ILE A 179 4.78 16.61 -13.30
CA ILE A 179 5.24 16.04 -14.56
C ILE A 179 4.07 15.85 -15.52
N ALA A 180 2.99 15.22 -15.08
CA ALA A 180 1.81 14.98 -15.92
C ALA A 180 1.17 16.28 -16.44
N ALA A 181 1.20 17.34 -15.66
CA ALA A 181 0.63 18.63 -16.03
C ALA A 181 1.50 19.43 -17.03
N ASN A 182 2.82 19.21 -17.04
CA ASN A 182 3.76 20.02 -17.83
C ASN A 182 4.32 19.29 -19.05
N TYR A 183 4.13 17.98 -19.19
CA TYR A 183 4.64 17.18 -20.31
C TYR A 183 3.49 16.42 -20.97
N GLY A 184 3.29 16.65 -22.28
CA GLY A 184 2.12 16.16 -23.00
C GLY A 184 2.20 14.71 -23.44
N SER A 185 3.42 14.16 -23.64
CA SER A 185 3.61 12.79 -24.10
C SER A 185 4.16 11.88 -22.98
N GLU A 186 3.80 10.60 -23.02
CA GLU A 186 4.33 9.60 -22.11
C GLU A 186 5.87 9.58 -22.10
N LYS A 187 6.48 9.66 -23.29
CA LYS A 187 7.94 9.67 -23.43
C LYS A 187 8.59 10.84 -22.71
N GLU A 188 8.01 12.04 -22.83
CA GLU A 188 8.50 13.24 -22.14
C GLU A 188 8.29 13.13 -20.62
N GLN A 189 7.14 12.64 -20.18
CA GLN A 189 6.84 12.42 -18.77
C GLN A 189 7.84 11.44 -18.14
N VAL A 190 8.13 10.32 -18.80
CA VAL A 190 9.11 9.32 -18.34
C VAL A 190 10.51 9.93 -18.29
N LYS A 191 10.92 10.70 -19.31
CA LYS A 191 12.22 11.39 -19.33
C LYS A 191 12.35 12.37 -18.16
N ALA A 192 11.34 13.19 -17.93
CA ALA A 192 11.31 14.15 -16.83
C ALA A 192 11.37 13.45 -15.46
N ALA A 193 10.63 12.33 -15.29
CA ALA A 193 10.66 11.55 -14.07
C ALA A 193 12.04 10.93 -13.80
N LYS A 194 12.70 10.39 -14.83
CA LYS A 194 14.07 9.87 -14.71
C LYS A 194 15.03 10.97 -14.25
N SER A 195 15.03 12.11 -14.93
CA SER A 195 15.90 13.23 -14.57
C SER A 195 15.64 13.69 -13.12
N ALA A 196 14.38 13.80 -12.70
CA ALA A 196 14.06 14.21 -11.33
C ALA A 196 14.56 13.21 -10.27
N VAL A 197 14.43 11.91 -10.55
CA VAL A 197 14.91 10.84 -9.65
C VAL A 197 16.43 10.82 -9.58
N ASP A 198 17.12 10.96 -10.71
CA ASP A 198 18.58 10.97 -10.78
C ASP A 198 19.14 12.20 -10.04
N ASN A 199 18.59 13.39 -10.29
CA ASN A 199 18.95 14.60 -9.57
C ASN A 199 18.73 14.50 -8.05
N ALA A 200 17.67 13.84 -7.61
CA ALA A 200 17.45 13.61 -6.19
C ALA A 200 18.55 12.71 -5.59
N LYS A 201 18.91 11.62 -6.28
CA LYS A 201 19.99 10.71 -5.86
C LYS A 201 21.35 11.39 -5.79
N GLU A 202 21.70 12.17 -6.81
CA GLU A 202 22.94 12.96 -6.84
C GLU A 202 23.03 13.96 -5.67
N ASN A 203 21.87 14.48 -5.23
CA ASN A 203 21.78 15.35 -4.06
C ASN A 203 21.60 14.59 -2.72
N GLY A 204 21.84 13.28 -2.69
CA GLY A 204 21.76 12.44 -1.50
C GLY A 204 20.34 12.23 -0.97
N ARG A 205 19.31 12.41 -1.79
CA ARG A 205 17.91 12.23 -1.43
C ARG A 205 17.35 10.92 -1.97
N VAL A 206 16.50 10.27 -1.19
CA VAL A 206 15.81 9.04 -1.61
C VAL A 206 14.64 9.36 -2.55
N THR A 207 13.93 10.48 -2.31
CA THR A 207 12.70 10.83 -3.02
C THR A 207 12.84 12.11 -3.80
N ALA A 208 12.58 12.08 -5.10
CA ALA A 208 12.42 13.28 -5.92
C ALA A 208 11.11 13.99 -5.60
N THR A 209 11.22 15.29 -5.32
CA THR A 209 10.11 16.16 -4.96
C THR A 209 9.72 17.09 -6.10
N ASN A 210 8.68 17.87 -5.89
CA ASN A 210 8.26 18.90 -6.84
C ASN A 210 9.37 19.92 -7.17
N LYS A 211 10.33 20.13 -6.26
CA LYS A 211 11.42 21.09 -6.44
C LYS A 211 12.36 20.66 -7.58
N GLU A 212 12.72 19.38 -7.63
CA GLU A 212 13.56 18.83 -8.70
C GLU A 212 12.87 18.95 -10.07
N VAL A 213 11.56 18.69 -10.13
CA VAL A 213 10.77 18.83 -11.36
C VAL A 213 10.69 20.28 -11.81
N LEU A 214 10.42 21.21 -10.90
CA LEU A 214 10.34 22.64 -11.22
C LEU A 214 11.68 23.22 -11.68
N ASN A 215 12.79 22.77 -11.10
CA ASN A 215 14.11 23.20 -11.55
C ASN A 215 14.37 22.71 -12.99
N SER A 216 14.14 21.44 -13.28
CA SER A 216 14.29 20.88 -14.63
C SER A 216 13.38 21.59 -15.67
N LEU A 217 12.20 22.04 -15.28
CA LEU A 217 11.31 22.83 -16.15
C LEU A 217 11.85 24.23 -16.45
N LYS A 218 12.47 24.90 -15.46
CA LYS A 218 13.10 26.22 -15.66
C LYS A 218 14.26 26.09 -16.63
N ASP A 219 15.17 25.16 -16.37
CA ASP A 219 16.35 24.92 -17.22
C ASP A 219 15.94 24.61 -18.68
N SER A 220 14.86 23.80 -18.86
CA SER A 220 14.33 23.49 -20.19
C SER A 220 13.70 24.68 -20.91
N LYS A 221 13.03 25.59 -20.18
CA LYS A 221 12.46 26.83 -20.74
C LYS A 221 13.53 27.83 -21.11
N GLU A 222 14.54 28.01 -20.26
CA GLU A 222 15.70 28.86 -20.53
C GLU A 222 16.50 28.36 -21.73
N ALA A 223 16.73 27.03 -21.81
CA ALA A 223 17.39 26.42 -22.97
C ALA A 223 16.60 26.61 -24.27
N LYS A 224 15.28 26.53 -24.26
CA LYS A 224 14.43 26.83 -25.42
C LYS A 224 14.46 28.30 -25.80
N ALA A 225 14.37 29.20 -24.82
CA ALA A 225 14.42 30.64 -25.08
C ALA A 225 15.76 31.06 -25.69
N ILE A 226 16.88 30.46 -25.26
CA ILE A 226 18.20 30.68 -25.86
C ILE A 226 18.26 30.13 -27.30
N ALA A 227 17.69 28.97 -27.55
CA ALA A 227 17.67 28.36 -28.89
C ALA A 227 16.78 29.11 -29.90
N GLU A 228 15.74 29.81 -29.43
CA GLU A 228 14.88 30.65 -30.26
C GLU A 228 15.46 32.05 -30.51
N ALA A 229 16.47 32.46 -29.71
CA ALA A 229 17.15 33.76 -29.83
C ALA A 229 18.42 33.70 -30.69
N LEU A 230 18.87 32.51 -31.11
CA LEU A 230 20.03 32.27 -32.00
C LEU A 230 19.58 31.97 -33.41
#